data_1901417206701593941536864b7aadfb
#
_entry.id   1901417206701593941536864b7aadfb
#
_cell.length_a   1.000
_cell.length_b   1.000
_cell.length_c   1.000
_cell.angle_alpha   90.00
_cell.angle_beta   90.00
_cell.angle_gamma   90.00
#
_symmetry.space_group_name_H-M   'P 1'
#
loop_
_entity.id
_entity.type
_entity.pdbx_description
1 polymer ?
#
loop_
_entity_poly.entity_id
_entity_poly.type
_entity_poly.pdbx_seq_one_letter_code
_entity_poly.pdbx_strand_id
1 'polypeptide(L)'
;MEEAREILAHFFIKGCEWIRSDAVPGSGDAQHYQNIVLGGRNAREEDITNEATYLILDVIEELPIGDFPITVRLNRKTPEKLKQKLAAVIRHGGGIVAVYNEDIVLKAFERLGYEREEALGFANDGCWEVQIPGKTYFEYMPFDGLRILLHDTLRLNEETPAAFSSYEALYAEYLNQLRIFLSGLAQAGIGGRGTFDETGKWIWKRKIPCSVISLLEEGCIENARSYLESGTRYSVLSPHMGGAADTANSLYAIKKLVFEDGRISLSALLQAVKTDWKDAEPLRAYIRNKLTYYGNDGEGGADEVMAQLLNDFARITEEFNGKTPVIFTAGVSTFGRQIEWRGVRGAAPFGTRAGEILASNASPTPGTDLSGATAAIRSYCKADLSLQGTGAALDLRLYPGALDGANGITAIVSLLDGFCALGGFFLQIDITDAAVLREAQENPEAYKSLSVRVSGWNARFVTLDREWQQMIIERTEHMP
;
A
#
# COMPACT_ATOMS: atom_id res chain seq x y z
N MET A 1 9.98 -16.35 31.92
CA MET A 1 10.43 -15.49 30.79
C MET A 1 11.23 -16.31 29.77
N GLU A 2 12.28 -17.06 30.19
CA GLU A 2 13.11 -17.84 29.27
C GLU A 2 12.31 -18.92 28.54
N GLU A 3 11.52 -19.73 29.27
CA GLU A 3 10.61 -20.72 28.69
C GLU A 3 9.60 -20.12 27.70
N ALA A 4 9.01 -18.96 28.02
CA ALA A 4 8.09 -18.28 27.12
C ALA A 4 8.79 -17.79 25.84
N ARG A 5 10.04 -17.35 25.95
CA ARG A 5 10.88 -16.97 24.81
C ARG A 5 11.16 -18.17 23.90
N GLU A 6 11.53 -19.30 24.49
CA GLU A 6 11.78 -20.54 23.75
C GLU A 6 10.52 -21.01 23.02
N ILE A 7 9.35 -21.00 23.68
CA ILE A 7 8.06 -21.34 23.05
C ILE A 7 7.75 -20.42 21.86
N LEU A 8 7.95 -19.12 22.02
CA LEU A 8 7.72 -18.16 20.93
C LEU A 8 8.72 -18.36 19.77
N ALA A 9 10.00 -18.60 20.07
CA ALA A 9 11.00 -18.89 19.05
C ALA A 9 10.62 -20.14 18.25
N HIS A 10 10.20 -21.22 18.93
CA HIS A 10 9.71 -22.44 18.29
C HIS A 10 8.45 -22.18 17.44
N PHE A 11 7.54 -21.31 17.90
CA PHE A 11 6.35 -20.94 17.14
C PHE A 11 6.73 -20.25 15.82
N PHE A 12 7.65 -19.28 15.84
CA PHE A 12 8.14 -18.60 14.64
C PHE A 12 8.87 -19.57 13.69
N ILE A 13 9.80 -20.38 14.22
CA ILE A 13 10.52 -21.39 13.42
C ILE A 13 9.52 -22.38 12.79
N LYS A 14 8.52 -22.81 13.55
CA LYS A 14 7.50 -23.76 13.07
C LYS A 14 6.66 -23.18 11.93
N GLY A 15 6.32 -21.90 11.98
CA GLY A 15 5.65 -21.20 10.88
C GLY A 15 6.43 -21.27 9.58
N CYS A 16 7.75 -21.20 9.65
CA CYS A 16 8.62 -21.25 8.46
C CYS A 16 8.78 -22.66 7.85
N GLU A 17 8.48 -23.73 8.58
CA GLU A 17 8.56 -25.10 8.04
C GLU A 17 7.58 -25.37 6.89
N TRP A 18 6.52 -24.61 6.79
CA TRP A 18 5.46 -24.80 5.81
C TRP A 18 5.58 -23.89 4.59
N ILE A 19 6.71 -23.20 4.45
CA ILE A 19 7.00 -22.40 3.26
C ILE A 19 7.05 -23.33 2.05
N ARG A 20 6.15 -23.07 1.09
CA ARG A 20 6.03 -23.84 -0.16
C ARG A 20 6.37 -22.95 -1.35
N SER A 21 5.93 -23.37 -2.53
CA SER A 21 6.04 -22.57 -3.73
C SER A 21 5.41 -21.18 -3.59
N ASP A 22 5.92 -20.24 -4.34
CA ASP A 22 5.46 -18.88 -4.48
C ASP A 22 3.93 -18.76 -4.63
N ALA A 23 3.34 -17.79 -3.94
CA ALA A 23 1.91 -17.46 -4.05
C ALA A 23 1.60 -16.79 -5.39
N VAL A 24 2.57 -16.04 -5.92
CA VAL A 24 2.56 -15.42 -7.26
C VAL A 24 3.82 -15.90 -7.98
N PRO A 25 3.76 -16.32 -9.25
CA PRO A 25 4.91 -16.83 -9.96
C PRO A 25 6.15 -15.93 -9.84
N GLY A 26 7.26 -16.50 -9.37
CA GLY A 26 8.52 -15.80 -9.17
C GLY A 26 8.66 -14.97 -7.91
N SER A 27 7.61 -14.84 -7.09
CA SER A 27 7.59 -13.97 -5.90
C SER A 27 8.31 -14.52 -4.66
N GLY A 28 9.01 -15.63 -4.80
CA GLY A 28 9.79 -16.27 -3.74
C GLY A 28 8.97 -17.21 -2.87
N ASP A 29 9.55 -17.56 -1.73
CA ASP A 29 8.91 -18.45 -0.78
C ASP A 29 7.60 -17.84 -0.28
N ALA A 30 6.54 -18.59 -0.53
CA ALA A 30 5.20 -18.20 -0.14
C ALA A 30 5.05 -18.13 1.37
N GLN A 31 4.34 -17.15 1.81
CA GLN A 31 4.06 -16.89 3.21
C GLN A 31 2.61 -17.21 3.54
N HIS A 32 2.38 -17.58 4.79
CA HIS A 32 1.03 -17.90 5.23
C HIS A 32 0.21 -16.68 5.65
N TYR A 33 0.79 -15.48 5.63
CA TYR A 33 0.15 -14.22 6.02
C TYR A 33 -0.50 -14.28 7.41
N GLN A 34 0.12 -14.98 8.34
CA GLN A 34 -0.35 -15.02 9.72
C GLN A 34 0.15 -13.79 10.46
N ASN A 35 -0.57 -12.69 10.31
CA ASN A 35 -0.17 -11.43 10.91
C ASN A 35 -0.26 -11.47 12.44
N ILE A 36 0.75 -10.90 13.09
CA ILE A 36 0.74 -10.65 14.53
C ILE A 36 0.71 -9.14 14.74
N VAL A 37 -0.33 -8.67 15.44
CA VAL A 37 -0.51 -7.25 15.71
C VAL A 37 -0.28 -6.97 17.18
N LEU A 38 0.61 -6.02 17.46
CA LEU A 38 1.06 -5.66 18.81
C LEU A 38 0.66 -4.23 19.17
N GLY A 39 0.57 -3.94 20.48
CA GLY A 39 0.26 -2.60 20.98
C GLY A 39 -1.19 -2.19 20.72
N GLY A 40 -1.43 -0.88 20.74
CA GLY A 40 -2.76 -0.31 20.60
C GLY A 40 -3.44 -0.02 21.94
N ARG A 41 -4.75 0.24 21.90
CA ARG A 41 -5.56 0.62 23.09
C ARG A 41 -6.70 -0.35 23.32
N ASN A 42 -7.14 -0.43 24.57
CA ASN A 42 -8.36 -1.13 24.97
C ASN A 42 -9.59 -0.19 24.94
N ALA A 43 -10.77 -0.74 25.30
CA ALA A 43 -12.02 0.03 25.36
C ALA A 43 -12.01 1.20 26.36
N ARG A 44 -11.05 1.25 27.30
CA ARG A 44 -10.83 2.38 28.22
C ARG A 44 -9.83 3.40 27.70
N GLU A 45 -9.41 3.27 26.44
CA GLU A 45 -8.38 4.11 25.84
C GLU A 45 -7.00 4.01 26.56
N GLU A 46 -6.73 2.89 27.22
CA GLU A 46 -5.45 2.61 27.87
C GLU A 46 -4.53 1.86 26.90
N ASP A 47 -3.25 2.22 26.84
CA ASP A 47 -2.26 1.46 26.07
C ASP A 47 -2.13 0.03 26.62
N ILE A 48 -2.14 -0.97 25.73
CA ILE A 48 -2.10 -2.39 26.07
C ILE A 48 -0.73 -3.02 25.90
N THR A 49 0.31 -2.24 25.67
CA THR A 49 1.69 -2.72 25.62
C THR A 49 2.04 -3.44 26.93
N ASN A 50 2.55 -4.65 26.84
CA ASN A 50 2.86 -5.49 27.99
C ASN A 50 4.15 -6.30 27.76
N GLU A 51 4.51 -7.15 28.71
CA GLU A 51 5.74 -7.96 28.66
C GLU A 51 5.77 -8.89 27.43
N ALA A 52 4.62 -9.43 27.00
CA ALA A 52 4.56 -10.27 25.82
C ALA A 52 4.87 -9.49 24.53
N THR A 53 4.47 -8.21 24.46
CA THR A 53 4.83 -7.32 23.35
C THR A 53 6.34 -7.20 23.20
N TYR A 54 7.05 -6.96 24.29
CA TYR A 54 8.51 -6.86 24.25
C TYR A 54 9.17 -8.21 23.96
N LEU A 55 8.65 -9.29 24.55
CA LEU A 55 9.18 -10.62 24.35
C LEU A 55 9.09 -11.07 22.88
N ILE A 56 7.97 -10.78 22.21
CA ILE A 56 7.82 -11.06 20.77
C ILE A 56 8.85 -10.26 19.97
N LEU A 57 9.00 -8.96 20.25
CA LEU A 57 10.00 -8.12 19.57
C LEU A 57 11.44 -8.55 19.86
N ASP A 58 11.73 -9.08 21.05
CA ASP A 58 13.04 -9.65 21.38
C ASP A 58 13.33 -10.91 20.54
N VAL A 59 12.35 -11.80 20.44
CA VAL A 59 12.49 -13.04 19.64
C VAL A 59 12.71 -12.73 18.16
N ILE A 60 11.98 -11.74 17.61
CA ILE A 60 12.14 -11.35 16.20
C ILE A 60 13.50 -10.70 15.95
N GLU A 61 14.00 -9.91 16.91
CA GLU A 61 15.33 -9.31 16.80
C GLU A 61 16.44 -10.35 16.79
N GLU A 62 16.29 -11.45 17.54
CA GLU A 62 17.23 -12.57 17.56
C GLU A 62 17.08 -13.50 16.37
N LEU A 63 15.85 -13.75 15.96
CA LEU A 63 15.50 -14.59 14.83
C LEU A 63 14.89 -13.72 13.75
N PRO A 64 15.67 -13.12 12.84
CA PRO A 64 15.16 -12.23 11.82
C PRO A 64 14.39 -13.01 10.73
N ILE A 65 13.33 -13.67 11.16
CA ILE A 65 12.43 -14.45 10.32
C ILE A 65 11.41 -13.47 9.74
N GLY A 66 11.35 -13.40 8.42
CA GLY A 66 10.43 -12.50 7.70
C GLY A 66 8.99 -12.99 7.65
N ASP A 67 8.71 -14.24 8.04
CA ASP A 67 7.37 -14.80 8.10
C ASP A 67 6.77 -14.69 9.49
N PHE A 68 5.48 -14.63 9.57
CA PHE A 68 4.64 -13.90 10.49
C PHE A 68 4.95 -12.40 10.44
N PRO A 69 4.38 -11.66 9.47
CA PRO A 69 4.49 -10.22 9.44
C PRO A 69 4.05 -9.62 10.77
N ILE A 70 4.90 -8.80 11.37
CA ILE A 70 4.61 -8.13 12.64
C ILE A 70 4.21 -6.71 12.36
N THR A 71 3.11 -6.29 12.96
CA THR A 71 2.65 -4.91 12.87
C THR A 71 2.42 -4.34 14.26
N VAL A 72 2.90 -3.12 14.52
CA VAL A 72 2.72 -2.44 15.79
C VAL A 72 1.76 -1.26 15.61
N ARG A 73 0.74 -1.20 16.45
CA ARG A 73 -0.23 -0.10 16.48
C ARG A 73 0.31 1.00 17.39
N LEU A 74 0.70 2.12 16.77
CA LEU A 74 1.19 3.30 17.48
C LEU A 74 0.07 4.31 17.69
N ASN A 75 0.06 4.97 18.83
CA ASN A 75 -0.85 6.05 19.18
C ASN A 75 -0.15 7.05 20.12
N ARG A 76 -0.84 8.11 20.49
CA ARG A 76 -0.28 9.16 21.35
C ARG A 76 0.12 8.70 22.76
N LYS A 77 -0.35 7.54 23.21
CA LYS A 77 -0.05 6.97 24.54
C LYS A 77 1.01 5.87 24.47
N THR A 78 1.48 5.52 23.27
CA THR A 78 2.50 4.47 23.10
C THR A 78 3.74 4.79 23.90
N PRO A 79 4.21 3.87 24.78
CA PRO A 79 5.36 4.09 25.62
C PRO A 79 6.63 4.34 24.79
N GLU A 80 7.45 5.30 25.22
CA GLU A 80 8.73 5.60 24.56
C GLU A 80 9.64 4.37 24.49
N LYS A 81 9.63 3.53 25.53
CA LYS A 81 10.35 2.26 25.56
C LYS A 81 9.94 1.33 24.38
N LEU A 82 8.66 1.30 24.02
CA LEU A 82 8.20 0.49 22.87
C LEU A 82 8.70 1.08 21.55
N LYS A 83 8.67 2.40 21.39
CA LYS A 83 9.18 3.05 20.18
C LYS A 83 10.69 2.81 19.98
N GLN A 84 11.46 2.89 21.07
CA GLN A 84 12.90 2.58 21.02
C GLN A 84 13.17 1.13 20.69
N LYS A 85 12.43 0.17 21.29
CA LYS A 85 12.54 -1.25 20.95
C LYS A 85 12.18 -1.51 19.49
N LEU A 86 11.09 -0.91 19.03
CA LEU A 86 10.63 -1.00 17.65
C LEU A 86 11.71 -0.47 16.68
N ALA A 87 12.29 0.69 16.98
CA ALA A 87 13.37 1.27 16.17
C ALA A 87 14.61 0.36 16.12
N ALA A 88 14.95 -0.32 17.23
CA ALA A 88 16.03 -1.28 17.26
C ALA A 88 15.77 -2.47 16.34
N VAL A 89 14.55 -3.03 16.36
CA VAL A 89 14.14 -4.11 15.46
C VAL A 89 14.13 -3.67 14.00
N ILE A 90 13.54 -2.52 13.70
CA ILE A 90 13.51 -1.98 12.33
C ILE A 90 14.92 -1.80 11.75
N ARG A 91 15.87 -1.38 12.59
CA ARG A 91 17.26 -1.14 12.15
C ARG A 91 17.98 -2.40 11.65
N HIS A 92 17.53 -3.61 12.02
CA HIS A 92 18.09 -4.85 11.48
C HIS A 92 17.79 -5.05 9.99
N GLY A 93 16.81 -4.32 9.45
CA GLY A 93 16.42 -4.43 8.06
C GLY A 93 15.50 -5.59 7.76
N GLY A 94 15.39 -5.94 6.47
CA GLY A 94 14.55 -7.03 5.99
C GLY A 94 13.04 -6.75 6.06
N GLY A 95 12.63 -5.52 6.43
CA GLY A 95 11.23 -5.12 6.46
C GLY A 95 10.33 -5.95 7.38
N ILE A 96 10.87 -6.46 8.49
CA ILE A 96 10.18 -7.45 9.34
C ILE A 96 9.00 -6.84 10.09
N VAL A 97 9.10 -5.58 10.52
CA VAL A 97 8.07 -4.91 11.33
C VAL A 97 7.54 -3.67 10.61
N ALA A 98 6.22 -3.55 10.59
CA ALA A 98 5.49 -2.38 10.11
C ALA A 98 4.73 -1.68 11.24
N VAL A 99 4.23 -0.48 10.98
CA VAL A 99 3.45 0.28 11.96
C VAL A 99 2.15 0.82 11.38
N TYR A 100 1.11 0.83 12.20
CA TYR A 100 -0.11 1.62 11.98
C TYR A 100 -0.12 2.83 12.90
N ASN A 101 -0.62 3.94 12.37
CA ASN A 101 -1.13 5.01 13.20
C ASN A 101 -2.58 4.69 13.60
N GLU A 102 -2.76 4.17 14.80
CA GLU A 102 -4.05 3.73 15.31
C GLU A 102 -5.10 4.84 15.29
N ASP A 103 -4.72 6.09 15.57
CA ASP A 103 -5.66 7.21 15.60
C ASP A 103 -6.29 7.45 14.21
N ILE A 104 -5.54 7.26 13.13
CA ILE A 104 -6.05 7.43 11.76
C ILE A 104 -6.89 6.23 11.32
N VAL A 105 -6.47 5.01 11.65
CA VAL A 105 -7.27 3.81 11.34
C VAL A 105 -8.62 3.85 12.04
N LEU A 106 -8.65 4.22 13.32
CA LEU A 106 -9.91 4.34 14.08
C LEU A 106 -10.82 5.44 13.52
N LYS A 107 -10.24 6.57 13.08
CA LYS A 107 -10.99 7.63 12.39
C LYS A 107 -11.59 7.13 11.07
N ALA A 108 -10.86 6.31 10.31
CA ALA A 108 -11.36 5.71 9.08
C ALA A 108 -12.54 4.77 9.35
N PHE A 109 -12.44 3.92 10.37
CA PHE A 109 -13.50 3.01 10.75
C PHE A 109 -14.75 3.72 11.28
N GLU A 110 -14.58 4.80 12.08
CA GLU A 110 -15.68 5.63 12.54
C GLU A 110 -16.49 6.22 11.36
N ARG A 111 -15.79 6.70 10.30
CA ARG A 111 -16.44 7.22 9.07
C ARG A 111 -17.23 6.15 8.34
N LEU A 112 -16.78 4.89 8.39
CA LEU A 112 -17.46 3.75 7.76
C LEU A 112 -18.60 3.18 8.62
N GLY A 113 -18.82 3.71 9.82
CA GLY A 113 -19.89 3.30 10.73
C GLY A 113 -19.57 2.04 11.54
N TYR A 114 -18.29 1.71 11.71
CA TYR A 114 -17.91 0.63 12.62
C TYR A 114 -18.14 1.03 14.09
N GLU A 115 -18.57 0.07 14.90
CA GLU A 115 -18.68 0.26 16.35
C GLU A 115 -17.29 0.50 16.96
N ARG A 116 -17.15 1.55 17.78
CA ARG A 116 -15.86 1.97 18.36
C ARG A 116 -15.14 0.84 19.10
N GLU A 117 -15.88 0.09 19.90
CA GLU A 117 -15.33 -1.02 20.69
C GLU A 117 -14.77 -2.13 19.80
N GLU A 118 -15.42 -2.43 18.69
CA GLU A 118 -14.96 -3.41 17.72
C GLU A 118 -13.79 -2.88 16.91
N ALA A 119 -13.84 -1.60 16.50
CA ALA A 119 -12.76 -0.94 15.77
C ALA A 119 -11.42 -0.96 16.52
N LEU A 120 -11.44 -0.86 17.87
CA LEU A 120 -10.25 -1.01 18.71
C LEU A 120 -9.59 -2.39 18.59
N GLY A 121 -10.30 -3.39 18.08
CA GLY A 121 -9.77 -4.73 17.80
C GLY A 121 -9.20 -4.92 16.40
N PHE A 122 -9.02 -3.86 15.60
CA PHE A 122 -8.56 -4.01 14.22
C PHE A 122 -7.19 -4.69 14.11
N ALA A 123 -7.02 -5.40 13.03
CA ALA A 123 -5.74 -5.94 12.58
C ALA A 123 -5.62 -5.82 11.06
N ASN A 124 -4.45 -6.09 10.54
CA ASN A 124 -4.26 -6.19 9.11
C ASN A 124 -4.72 -7.55 8.57
N ASP A 125 -5.24 -7.54 7.35
CA ASP A 125 -5.51 -8.70 6.52
C ASP A 125 -4.43 -8.80 5.45
N GLY A 126 -3.62 -9.83 5.50
CA GLY A 126 -2.49 -9.98 4.59
C GLY A 126 -1.44 -8.88 4.77
N CYS A 127 -1.40 -7.92 3.86
CA CYS A 127 -0.29 -6.96 3.76
C CYS A 127 -0.43 -5.76 4.70
N TRP A 128 -1.47 -4.95 4.50
CA TRP A 128 -1.74 -3.69 5.23
C TRP A 128 -3.22 -3.31 5.24
N GLU A 129 -4.05 -4.08 4.60
CA GLU A 129 -5.49 -3.87 4.63
C GLU A 129 -6.00 -4.04 6.06
N VAL A 130 -6.78 -3.07 6.53
CA VAL A 130 -7.30 -3.12 7.89
C VAL A 130 -8.72 -3.66 7.93
N GLN A 131 -8.98 -4.53 8.89
CA GLN A 131 -10.30 -5.08 9.16
C GLN A 131 -10.47 -5.45 10.62
N ILE A 132 -11.68 -5.87 11.01
CA ILE A 132 -11.93 -6.45 12.32
C ILE A 132 -11.90 -7.98 12.18
N PRO A 133 -10.84 -8.66 12.68
CA PRO A 133 -10.70 -10.10 12.57
C PRO A 133 -11.88 -10.84 13.18
N GLY A 134 -12.30 -11.92 12.53
CA GLY A 134 -13.42 -12.73 12.98
C GLY A 134 -14.80 -12.10 12.77
N LYS A 135 -14.89 -10.91 12.15
CA LYS A 135 -16.15 -10.18 11.95
C LYS A 135 -16.34 -9.64 10.53
N THR A 136 -15.33 -9.76 9.66
CA THR A 136 -15.36 -9.08 8.37
C THR A 136 -15.19 -10.05 7.20
N TYR A 137 -16.15 -10.06 6.28
CA TYR A 137 -15.94 -10.61 4.95
C TYR A 137 -15.36 -9.51 4.05
N PHE A 138 -14.08 -9.61 3.77
CA PHE A 138 -13.32 -8.64 2.98
C PHE A 138 -13.02 -9.18 1.57
N GLU A 139 -13.14 -8.31 0.56
CA GLU A 139 -12.76 -8.62 -0.81
C GLU A 139 -11.94 -7.47 -1.38
N TYR A 140 -10.70 -7.78 -1.73
CA TYR A 140 -9.71 -6.91 -2.33
C TYR A 140 -9.93 -6.82 -3.85
N MET A 141 -10.06 -5.61 -4.38
CA MET A 141 -10.37 -5.33 -5.78
C MET A 141 -9.33 -4.36 -6.39
N PRO A 142 -8.11 -4.83 -6.71
CA PRO A 142 -7.06 -3.95 -7.20
C PRO A 142 -7.30 -3.49 -8.63
N PHE A 143 -6.91 -2.25 -8.91
CA PHE A 143 -6.96 -1.69 -10.25
C PHE A 143 -5.82 -0.70 -10.52
N ASP A 144 -5.54 -0.46 -11.79
CA ASP A 144 -4.47 0.42 -12.24
C ASP A 144 -4.99 1.83 -12.54
N GLY A 145 -4.72 2.78 -11.63
CA GLY A 145 -5.11 4.19 -11.79
C GLY A 145 -4.40 4.88 -12.95
N LEU A 146 -3.14 4.53 -13.20
CA LEU A 146 -2.38 5.08 -14.31
C LEU A 146 -2.94 4.62 -15.66
N ARG A 147 -3.38 3.36 -15.78
CA ARG A 147 -4.02 2.87 -17.00
C ARG A 147 -5.28 3.69 -17.34
N ILE A 148 -6.11 4.03 -16.33
CA ILE A 148 -7.29 4.88 -16.53
C ILE A 148 -6.87 6.25 -17.10
N LEU A 149 -5.77 6.83 -16.60
CA LEU A 149 -5.25 8.07 -17.17
C LEU A 149 -4.78 7.89 -18.61
N LEU A 150 -3.90 6.91 -18.87
CA LEU A 150 -3.25 6.76 -20.16
C LEU A 150 -4.23 6.34 -21.27
N HIS A 151 -5.11 5.36 -20.98
CA HIS A 151 -5.95 4.73 -22.00
C HIS A 151 -7.36 5.30 -22.05
N ASP A 152 -8.00 5.51 -20.90
CA ASP A 152 -9.40 5.89 -20.88
C ASP A 152 -9.58 7.42 -20.91
N THR A 153 -8.62 8.17 -20.34
CA THR A 153 -8.64 9.65 -20.32
C THR A 153 -7.88 10.26 -21.48
N LEU A 154 -6.58 9.94 -21.61
CA LEU A 154 -5.70 10.50 -22.65
C LEU A 154 -5.81 9.80 -23.99
N ARG A 155 -6.41 8.60 -24.04
CA ARG A 155 -6.64 7.77 -25.24
C ARG A 155 -5.37 7.48 -26.03
N LEU A 156 -4.26 7.16 -25.31
CA LEU A 156 -2.99 6.86 -25.95
C LEU A 156 -3.00 5.55 -26.77
N ASN A 157 -3.95 4.67 -26.51
CA ASN A 157 -4.21 3.45 -27.27
C ASN A 157 -5.02 3.67 -28.56
N GLU A 158 -5.60 4.87 -28.76
CA GLU A 158 -6.34 5.23 -29.96
C GLU A 158 -5.43 5.93 -31.01
N GLU A 159 -5.88 6.04 -32.23
CA GLU A 159 -5.15 6.74 -33.30
C GLU A 159 -4.94 8.21 -32.96
N THR A 160 -6.00 8.86 -32.49
CA THR A 160 -5.99 10.28 -32.09
C THR A 160 -6.15 10.39 -30.57
N PRO A 161 -5.10 10.83 -29.85
CA PRO A 161 -5.21 11.12 -28.42
C PRO A 161 -6.25 12.21 -28.10
N ALA A 162 -6.73 12.21 -26.87
CA ALA A 162 -7.68 13.23 -26.39
C ALA A 162 -7.08 14.63 -26.37
N ALA A 163 -7.96 15.64 -26.53
CA ALA A 163 -7.61 17.06 -26.44
C ALA A 163 -8.40 17.72 -25.31
N PHE A 164 -7.75 18.58 -24.54
CA PHE A 164 -8.35 19.32 -23.42
C PHE A 164 -7.97 20.79 -23.51
N SER A 165 -8.90 21.67 -23.16
CA SER A 165 -8.71 23.12 -23.16
C SER A 165 -8.00 23.63 -21.91
N SER A 166 -8.06 22.89 -20.79
CA SER A 166 -7.42 23.22 -19.52
C SER A 166 -7.06 21.96 -18.72
N TYR A 167 -6.23 22.14 -17.70
CA TYR A 167 -5.90 21.06 -16.76
C TYR A 167 -7.13 20.59 -15.98
N GLU A 168 -8.00 21.52 -15.58
CA GLU A 168 -9.25 21.22 -14.87
C GLU A 168 -10.17 20.33 -15.71
N ALA A 169 -10.27 20.62 -17.03
CA ALA A 169 -11.06 19.78 -17.94
C ALA A 169 -10.47 18.37 -18.07
N LEU A 170 -9.15 18.26 -18.16
CA LEU A 170 -8.45 16.95 -18.19
C LEU A 170 -8.68 16.19 -16.88
N TYR A 171 -8.47 16.84 -15.74
CA TYR A 171 -8.62 16.19 -14.44
C TYR A 171 -10.09 15.79 -14.18
N ALA A 172 -11.06 16.64 -14.56
CA ALA A 172 -12.48 16.30 -14.48
C ALA A 172 -12.82 15.05 -15.31
N GLU A 173 -12.25 14.93 -16.51
CA GLU A 173 -12.46 13.74 -17.35
C GLU A 173 -11.78 12.50 -16.72
N TYR A 174 -10.58 12.63 -16.13
CA TYR A 174 -9.97 11.54 -15.39
C TYR A 174 -10.87 11.04 -14.24
N LEU A 175 -11.43 11.95 -13.45
CA LEU A 175 -12.36 11.59 -12.37
C LEU A 175 -13.66 10.98 -12.91
N ASN A 176 -14.13 11.41 -14.07
CA ASN A 176 -15.28 10.82 -14.74
C ASN A 176 -14.99 9.37 -15.16
N GLN A 177 -13.86 9.11 -15.80
CA GLN A 177 -13.44 7.75 -16.19
C GLN A 177 -13.22 6.85 -14.96
N LEU A 178 -12.59 7.38 -13.89
CA LEU A 178 -12.45 6.69 -12.62
C LEU A 178 -13.81 6.31 -12.01
N ARG A 179 -14.78 7.24 -12.02
CA ARG A 179 -16.15 6.97 -11.53
C ARG A 179 -16.87 5.91 -12.36
N ILE A 180 -16.73 5.94 -13.69
CA ILE A 180 -17.29 4.90 -14.57
C ILE A 180 -16.70 3.54 -14.22
N PHE A 181 -15.38 3.45 -14.06
CA PHE A 181 -14.69 2.23 -13.70
C PHE A 181 -15.15 1.68 -12.33
N LEU A 182 -15.18 2.55 -11.32
CA LEU A 182 -15.61 2.20 -9.96
C LEU A 182 -17.10 1.82 -9.91
N SER A 183 -17.94 2.45 -10.71
CA SER A 183 -19.35 2.07 -10.84
C SER A 183 -19.49 0.63 -11.36
N GLY A 184 -18.68 0.25 -12.34
CA GLY A 184 -18.64 -1.13 -12.84
C GLY A 184 -18.20 -2.13 -11.76
N LEU A 185 -17.14 -1.79 -11.00
CA LEU A 185 -16.67 -2.62 -9.88
C LEU A 185 -17.74 -2.73 -8.78
N ALA A 186 -18.35 -1.62 -8.39
CA ALA A 186 -19.39 -1.59 -7.37
C ALA A 186 -20.61 -2.41 -7.81
N GLN A 187 -21.06 -2.25 -9.05
CA GLN A 187 -22.17 -3.02 -9.60
C GLN A 187 -21.88 -4.53 -9.60
N ALA A 188 -20.70 -4.94 -10.06
CA ALA A 188 -20.31 -6.34 -10.09
C ALA A 188 -20.12 -6.90 -8.68
N GLY A 189 -19.37 -6.21 -7.81
CA GLY A 189 -19.04 -6.67 -6.46
C GLY A 189 -20.25 -6.68 -5.55
N ILE A 190 -20.99 -5.57 -5.42
CA ILE A 190 -22.20 -5.48 -4.61
C ILE A 190 -23.27 -6.44 -5.15
N GLY A 191 -23.49 -6.45 -6.48
CA GLY A 191 -24.39 -7.37 -7.14
C GLY A 191 -23.98 -8.84 -6.97
N GLY A 192 -22.67 -9.11 -6.82
CA GLY A 192 -22.14 -10.44 -6.45
C GLY A 192 -22.51 -10.88 -5.04
N ARG A 193 -22.76 -9.94 -4.11
CA ARG A 193 -23.14 -10.19 -2.72
C ARG A 193 -24.66 -10.35 -2.54
N GLY A 194 -25.47 -9.56 -3.22
CA GLY A 194 -26.92 -9.58 -3.06
C GLY A 194 -27.67 -8.75 -4.10
N THR A 195 -28.98 -8.62 -3.89
CA THR A 195 -29.88 -7.82 -4.72
C THR A 195 -31.09 -7.39 -3.89
N PHE A 196 -31.81 -6.37 -4.37
CA PHE A 196 -33.11 -6.03 -3.80
C PHE A 196 -34.21 -6.92 -4.41
N ASP A 197 -35.15 -7.37 -3.58
CA ASP A 197 -36.37 -8.01 -4.05
C ASP A 197 -37.44 -6.99 -4.49
N GLU A 198 -38.60 -7.46 -4.92
CA GLU A 198 -39.72 -6.63 -5.38
C GLU A 198 -40.26 -5.66 -4.30
N THR A 199 -39.97 -5.93 -3.02
CA THR A 199 -40.37 -5.09 -1.88
C THR A 199 -39.33 -4.04 -1.50
N GLY A 200 -38.17 -4.05 -2.17
CA GLY A 200 -37.04 -3.22 -1.82
C GLY A 200 -36.20 -3.72 -0.66
N LYS A 201 -36.40 -4.98 -0.22
CA LYS A 201 -35.60 -5.62 0.82
C LYS A 201 -34.35 -6.23 0.21
N TRP A 202 -33.18 -6.02 0.87
CA TRP A 202 -31.93 -6.64 0.46
C TRP A 202 -31.94 -8.15 0.71
N ILE A 203 -31.62 -8.94 -0.33
CA ILE A 203 -31.51 -10.40 -0.29
C ILE A 203 -30.07 -10.78 -0.65
N TRP A 204 -29.40 -11.45 0.29
CA TRP A 204 -28.05 -11.96 0.07
C TRP A 204 -28.06 -13.16 -0.87
N LYS A 205 -27.11 -13.22 -1.79
CA LYS A 205 -26.94 -14.35 -2.69
C LYS A 205 -26.36 -15.56 -1.96
N ARG A 206 -26.87 -16.73 -2.29
CA ARG A 206 -26.31 -18.01 -1.87
C ARG A 206 -25.12 -18.35 -2.72
N LYS A 207 -24.06 -18.88 -2.08
CA LYS A 207 -22.82 -19.34 -2.71
C LYS A 207 -22.45 -20.72 -2.16
N ILE A 208 -21.32 -21.26 -2.61
CA ILE A 208 -20.78 -22.51 -2.06
C ILE A 208 -20.43 -22.27 -0.58
N PRO A 209 -20.91 -23.12 0.34
CA PRO A 209 -20.62 -22.99 1.76
C PRO A 209 -19.11 -23.05 2.06
N CYS A 210 -18.64 -22.16 2.92
CA CYS A 210 -17.27 -22.13 3.45
C CYS A 210 -17.31 -22.45 4.94
N SER A 211 -17.55 -23.73 5.29
CA SER A 211 -17.95 -24.13 6.63
C SER A 211 -16.89 -23.86 7.69
N VAL A 212 -15.62 -24.18 7.43
CA VAL A 212 -14.53 -24.05 8.42
C VAL A 212 -14.32 -22.58 8.80
N ILE A 213 -14.18 -21.69 7.83
CA ILE A 213 -14.03 -20.24 8.08
C ILE A 213 -15.26 -19.69 8.78
N SER A 214 -16.46 -20.10 8.32
CA SER A 214 -17.73 -19.62 8.88
C SER A 214 -17.92 -19.96 10.37
N LEU A 215 -17.30 -21.01 10.87
CA LEU A 215 -17.31 -21.35 12.30
C LEU A 215 -16.45 -20.41 13.15
N LEU A 216 -15.50 -19.71 12.53
CA LEU A 216 -14.57 -18.80 13.19
C LEU A 216 -14.98 -17.32 13.03
N GLU A 217 -16.04 -17.07 12.26
CA GLU A 217 -16.52 -15.72 11.95
C GLU A 217 -17.85 -15.42 12.66
N GLU A 218 -17.86 -14.34 13.47
CA GLU A 218 -19.05 -13.86 14.16
C GLU A 218 -20.14 -13.42 13.16
N GLY A 219 -21.35 -13.79 13.43
CA GLY A 219 -22.53 -13.51 12.60
C GLY A 219 -22.88 -14.63 11.63
N CYS A 220 -21.95 -15.51 11.25
CA CYS A 220 -22.24 -16.56 10.27
C CYS A 220 -23.28 -17.58 10.76
N ILE A 221 -23.18 -18.01 12.00
CA ILE A 221 -24.12 -18.97 12.62
C ILE A 221 -25.45 -18.27 12.86
N GLU A 222 -25.44 -17.11 13.48
CA GLU A 222 -26.62 -16.31 13.82
C GLU A 222 -27.46 -15.95 12.60
N ASN A 223 -26.77 -15.61 11.50
CA ASN A 223 -27.41 -15.26 10.24
C ASN A 223 -27.76 -16.47 9.36
N ALA A 224 -27.37 -17.68 9.76
CA ALA A 224 -27.50 -18.92 8.96
C ALA A 224 -26.94 -18.72 7.53
N ARG A 225 -25.78 -18.05 7.42
CA ARG A 225 -25.07 -17.77 6.16
C ARG A 225 -23.58 -18.01 6.32
N SER A 226 -22.96 -18.56 5.28
CA SER A 226 -21.52 -18.77 5.28
C SER A 226 -20.75 -17.45 5.10
N TYR A 227 -19.45 -17.50 5.37
CA TYR A 227 -18.53 -16.38 5.14
C TYR A 227 -18.67 -15.78 3.73
N LEU A 228 -18.59 -16.61 2.68
CA LEU A 228 -18.73 -16.17 1.30
C LEU A 228 -20.13 -15.65 0.93
N GLU A 229 -21.13 -15.92 1.77
CA GLU A 229 -22.51 -15.41 1.63
C GLU A 229 -22.73 -14.12 2.45
N SER A 230 -21.65 -13.46 2.90
CA SER A 230 -21.73 -12.30 3.80
C SER A 230 -22.49 -12.60 5.08
N GLY A 231 -22.23 -13.78 5.69
CA GLY A 231 -22.77 -14.15 6.99
C GLY A 231 -22.17 -13.37 8.15
N THR A 232 -20.97 -12.81 7.94
CA THR A 232 -20.23 -12.00 8.91
C THR A 232 -20.97 -10.71 9.29
N ARG A 233 -20.51 -10.07 10.36
CA ARG A 233 -21.06 -8.79 10.82
C ARG A 233 -20.84 -7.66 9.81
N TYR A 234 -19.66 -7.60 9.20
CA TYR A 234 -19.30 -6.62 8.18
C TYR A 234 -19.02 -7.30 6.84
N SER A 235 -19.51 -6.71 5.76
CA SER A 235 -19.27 -7.15 4.39
C SER A 235 -18.63 -6.01 3.62
N VAL A 236 -17.35 -6.15 3.28
CA VAL A 236 -16.53 -5.08 2.72
C VAL A 236 -16.03 -5.44 1.32
N LEU A 237 -16.16 -4.51 0.41
CA LEU A 237 -15.52 -4.51 -0.91
C LEU A 237 -14.58 -3.33 -0.98
N SER A 238 -13.33 -3.56 -1.33
CA SER A 238 -12.33 -2.50 -1.37
C SER A 238 -11.65 -2.39 -2.73
N PRO A 239 -12.02 -1.40 -3.55
CA PRO A 239 -11.22 -1.02 -4.70
C PRO A 239 -9.90 -0.42 -4.23
N HIS A 240 -8.78 -1.00 -4.67
CA HIS A 240 -7.43 -0.54 -4.36
C HIS A 240 -6.77 0.08 -5.59
N MET A 241 -6.48 1.38 -5.49
CA MET A 241 -5.78 2.09 -6.56
C MET A 241 -4.29 1.81 -6.50
N GLY A 242 -3.78 1.14 -7.53
CA GLY A 242 -2.35 1.05 -7.79
C GLY A 242 -1.89 2.11 -8.78
N GLY A 243 -0.59 2.44 -8.77
CA GLY A 243 -0.02 3.47 -9.65
C GLY A 243 -0.49 4.89 -9.33
N ALA A 244 -0.92 5.16 -8.10
CA ALA A 244 -1.41 6.48 -7.69
C ALA A 244 -0.32 7.55 -7.81
N ALA A 245 0.91 7.29 -7.35
CA ALA A 245 2.03 8.20 -7.48
C ALA A 245 2.40 8.48 -8.94
N ASP A 246 2.42 7.43 -9.78
CA ASP A 246 2.71 7.58 -11.22
C ASP A 246 1.62 8.37 -11.94
N THR A 247 0.36 8.19 -11.52
CA THR A 247 -0.78 8.97 -12.02
C THR A 247 -0.65 10.44 -11.64
N ALA A 248 -0.36 10.71 -10.36
CA ALA A 248 -0.17 12.08 -9.86
C ALA A 248 1.01 12.78 -10.53
N ASN A 249 2.14 12.09 -10.68
CA ASN A 249 3.32 12.60 -11.38
C ASN A 249 3.03 12.91 -12.85
N SER A 250 2.25 12.06 -13.53
CA SER A 250 1.82 12.27 -14.92
C SER A 250 0.89 13.47 -15.07
N LEU A 251 -0.11 13.58 -14.20
CA LEU A 251 -1.03 14.71 -14.15
C LEU A 251 -0.28 16.03 -13.88
N TYR A 252 0.64 16.01 -12.92
CA TYR A 252 1.48 17.17 -12.61
C TYR A 252 2.38 17.57 -13.79
N ALA A 253 3.04 16.62 -14.44
CA ALA A 253 3.87 16.91 -15.61
C ALA A 253 3.06 17.56 -16.73
N ILE A 254 1.85 17.05 -17.01
CA ILE A 254 0.96 17.67 -17.99
C ILE A 254 0.53 19.07 -17.54
N LYS A 255 0.07 19.22 -16.30
CA LYS A 255 -0.31 20.50 -15.71
C LYS A 255 0.78 21.54 -15.90
N LYS A 256 1.99 21.21 -15.47
CA LYS A 256 3.14 22.11 -15.47
C LYS A 256 3.61 22.48 -16.87
N LEU A 257 3.85 21.48 -17.71
CA LEU A 257 4.48 21.69 -19.02
C LEU A 257 3.53 22.29 -20.07
N VAL A 258 2.26 21.85 -20.04
CA VAL A 258 1.28 22.22 -21.07
C VAL A 258 0.49 23.45 -20.67
N PHE A 259 -0.11 23.42 -19.47
CA PHE A 259 -1.12 24.41 -19.10
C PHE A 259 -0.53 25.59 -18.31
N GLU A 260 0.49 25.38 -17.46
CA GLU A 260 1.11 26.48 -16.71
C GLU A 260 2.24 27.16 -17.51
N ASP A 261 3.25 26.38 -17.92
CA ASP A 261 4.43 26.94 -18.57
C ASP A 261 4.27 27.12 -20.09
N GLY A 262 3.27 26.49 -20.71
CA GLY A 262 3.06 26.54 -22.17
C GLY A 262 4.28 26.07 -22.98
N ARG A 263 5.12 25.21 -22.39
CA ARG A 263 6.37 24.76 -22.96
C ARG A 263 6.19 23.83 -24.16
N ILE A 264 5.13 23.06 -24.14
CA ILE A 264 4.76 22.11 -25.20
C ILE A 264 3.24 22.03 -25.29
N SER A 265 2.70 21.78 -26.48
CA SER A 265 1.27 21.47 -26.62
C SER A 265 0.96 20.08 -26.08
N LEU A 266 -0.28 19.89 -25.59
CA LEU A 266 -0.72 18.56 -25.12
C LEU A 266 -0.53 17.50 -26.21
N SER A 267 -0.95 17.78 -27.46
CA SER A 267 -0.82 16.87 -28.59
C SER A 267 0.63 16.43 -28.82
N ALA A 268 1.60 17.37 -28.76
CA ALA A 268 3.01 17.03 -28.95
C ALA A 268 3.57 16.21 -27.77
N LEU A 269 3.18 16.52 -26.54
CA LEU A 269 3.57 15.71 -25.37
C LEU A 269 3.01 14.26 -25.48
N LEU A 270 1.71 14.13 -25.78
CA LEU A 270 1.08 12.80 -25.89
C LEU A 270 1.67 11.99 -27.06
N GLN A 271 2.05 12.65 -28.16
CA GLN A 271 2.74 11.98 -29.26
C GLN A 271 4.12 11.47 -28.84
N ALA A 272 4.88 12.24 -28.07
CA ALA A 272 6.18 11.79 -27.54
C ALA A 272 6.04 10.57 -26.60
N VAL A 273 5.02 10.59 -25.72
CA VAL A 273 4.69 9.46 -24.85
C VAL A 273 4.29 8.23 -25.67
N LYS A 274 3.41 8.39 -26.65
CA LYS A 274 2.91 7.32 -27.52
C LYS A 274 4.02 6.60 -28.31
N THR A 275 5.08 7.35 -28.68
CA THR A 275 6.26 6.80 -29.36
C THR A 275 7.36 6.34 -28.40
N ASP A 276 7.06 6.18 -27.12
CA ASP A 276 8.03 5.82 -26.07
C ASP A 276 9.24 6.75 -26.04
N TRP A 277 9.00 8.06 -26.22
CA TRP A 277 10.01 9.11 -26.21
C TRP A 277 11.08 9.02 -27.30
N LYS A 278 10.87 8.20 -28.35
CA LYS A 278 11.88 7.83 -29.34
C LYS A 278 12.62 9.04 -29.93
N ASP A 279 11.87 10.10 -30.28
CA ASP A 279 12.46 11.30 -30.91
C ASP A 279 12.37 12.52 -29.98
N ALA A 280 12.13 12.31 -28.69
CA ALA A 280 11.90 13.36 -27.70
C ALA A 280 12.78 13.22 -26.44
N GLU A 281 13.95 12.60 -26.56
CA GLU A 281 14.85 12.38 -25.42
C GLU A 281 15.26 13.66 -24.67
N PRO A 282 15.56 14.80 -25.33
CA PRO A 282 15.86 16.04 -24.62
C PRO A 282 14.69 16.54 -23.77
N LEU A 283 13.44 16.35 -24.26
CA LEU A 283 12.22 16.69 -23.51
C LEU A 283 12.05 15.72 -22.33
N ARG A 284 12.20 14.42 -22.55
CA ARG A 284 12.14 13.40 -21.51
C ARG A 284 13.16 13.68 -20.39
N ALA A 285 14.40 13.95 -20.76
CA ALA A 285 15.46 14.31 -19.81
C ALA A 285 15.12 15.59 -19.01
N TYR A 286 14.54 16.61 -19.67
CA TYR A 286 14.04 17.80 -18.99
C TYR A 286 12.96 17.45 -17.97
N ILE A 287 11.95 16.67 -18.37
CA ILE A 287 10.85 16.24 -17.52
C ILE A 287 11.36 15.47 -16.30
N ARG A 288 12.26 14.53 -16.50
CA ARG A 288 12.84 13.71 -15.42
C ARG A 288 13.67 14.51 -14.43
N ASN A 289 14.42 15.50 -14.89
CA ASN A 289 15.44 16.17 -14.08
C ASN A 289 15.05 17.57 -13.58
N LYS A 290 13.97 18.17 -14.10
CA LYS A 290 13.61 19.56 -13.78
C LYS A 290 12.27 19.70 -13.07
N LEU A 291 11.45 18.67 -13.08
CA LEU A 291 10.20 18.66 -12.31
C LEU A 291 10.41 18.01 -10.95
N THR A 292 9.77 18.55 -9.93
CA THR A 292 9.77 17.99 -8.58
C THR A 292 8.52 17.13 -8.40
N TYR A 293 8.72 15.84 -8.26
CA TYR A 293 7.65 14.84 -8.20
C TYR A 293 7.22 14.55 -6.77
N TYR A 294 6.16 13.75 -6.65
CA TYR A 294 5.62 13.30 -5.38
C TYR A 294 6.69 12.60 -4.53
N GLY A 295 6.71 12.94 -3.25
CA GLY A 295 7.68 12.45 -2.27
C GLY A 295 8.74 13.48 -1.84
N ASN A 296 8.67 14.72 -2.35
CA ASN A 296 9.67 15.74 -2.10
C ASN A 296 9.21 16.94 -1.24
N ASP A 297 7.99 16.87 -0.69
CA ASP A 297 7.38 17.95 0.12
C ASP A 297 7.32 19.31 -0.61
N GLY A 298 7.09 19.27 -1.93
CA GLY A 298 6.98 20.46 -2.75
C GLY A 298 5.65 21.19 -2.55
N GLU A 299 5.64 22.53 -2.64
CA GLU A 299 4.44 23.33 -2.64
C GLU A 299 3.87 23.50 -4.06
N GLY A 300 2.53 23.33 -4.21
CA GLY A 300 1.84 23.52 -5.50
C GLY A 300 2.20 22.50 -6.57
N GLY A 301 2.87 21.41 -6.20
CA GLY A 301 3.45 20.43 -7.09
C GLY A 301 2.72 19.09 -7.15
N ALA A 302 3.46 18.03 -7.44
CA ALA A 302 2.94 16.67 -7.55
C ALA A 302 2.36 16.12 -6.23
N ASP A 303 2.84 16.62 -5.09
CA ASP A 303 2.33 16.22 -3.77
C ASP A 303 0.88 16.63 -3.55
N GLU A 304 0.50 17.85 -3.96
CA GLU A 304 -0.88 18.34 -3.90
C GLU A 304 -1.76 17.58 -4.89
N VAL A 305 -1.24 17.28 -6.08
CA VAL A 305 -1.97 16.47 -7.07
C VAL A 305 -2.23 15.07 -6.52
N MET A 306 -1.24 14.45 -5.85
CA MET A 306 -1.41 13.16 -5.21
C MET A 306 -2.44 13.21 -4.08
N ALA A 307 -2.36 14.21 -3.20
CA ALA A 307 -3.31 14.38 -2.11
C ALA A 307 -4.74 14.60 -2.62
N GLN A 308 -4.91 15.43 -3.65
CA GLN A 308 -6.19 15.64 -4.30
C GLN A 308 -6.72 14.35 -4.93
N LEU A 309 -5.88 13.63 -5.67
CA LEU A 309 -6.24 12.37 -6.32
C LEU A 309 -6.76 11.33 -5.31
N LEU A 310 -6.04 11.13 -4.21
CA LEU A 310 -6.43 10.16 -3.18
C LEU A 310 -7.73 10.56 -2.47
N ASN A 311 -7.89 11.84 -2.16
CA ASN A 311 -9.11 12.34 -1.53
C ASN A 311 -10.32 12.23 -2.47
N ASP A 312 -10.16 12.55 -3.75
CA ASP A 312 -11.25 12.47 -4.73
C ASP A 312 -11.60 11.01 -5.05
N PHE A 313 -10.62 10.12 -5.15
CA PHE A 313 -10.84 8.68 -5.28
C PHE A 313 -11.69 8.14 -4.12
N ALA A 314 -11.31 8.46 -2.88
CA ALA A 314 -12.06 8.03 -1.71
C ALA A 314 -13.50 8.58 -1.69
N ARG A 315 -13.70 9.85 -2.02
CA ARG A 315 -15.05 10.45 -2.12
C ARG A 315 -15.91 9.76 -3.18
N ILE A 316 -15.33 9.40 -4.33
CA ILE A 316 -16.06 8.65 -5.36
C ILE A 316 -16.48 7.28 -4.83
N THR A 317 -15.64 6.59 -4.06
CA THR A 317 -16.06 5.30 -3.46
C THR A 317 -17.18 5.45 -2.45
N GLU A 318 -17.20 6.54 -1.68
CA GLU A 318 -18.26 6.83 -0.70
C GLU A 318 -19.64 7.02 -1.36
N GLU A 319 -19.72 7.41 -2.63
CA GLU A 319 -20.99 7.55 -3.37
C GLU A 319 -21.80 6.24 -3.48
N PHE A 320 -21.13 5.09 -3.31
CA PHE A 320 -21.73 3.76 -3.40
C PHE A 320 -22.21 3.21 -2.06
N ASN A 321 -21.88 3.88 -0.94
CA ASN A 321 -22.31 3.46 0.39
C ASN A 321 -23.73 3.91 0.76
N GLY A 322 -24.29 3.31 1.81
CA GLY A 322 -25.58 3.67 2.40
C GLY A 322 -26.82 3.16 1.68
N LYS A 323 -26.69 2.56 0.50
CA LYS A 323 -27.82 2.00 -0.27
C LYS A 323 -27.99 0.49 -0.01
N THR A 324 -26.95 -0.18 0.40
CA THR A 324 -26.90 -1.62 0.66
C THR A 324 -26.13 -1.86 1.97
N PRO A 325 -26.23 -3.05 2.58
CA PRO A 325 -25.44 -3.37 3.76
C PRO A 325 -23.99 -3.74 3.43
N VAL A 326 -23.52 -3.51 2.21
CA VAL A 326 -22.13 -3.71 1.79
C VAL A 326 -21.37 -2.40 1.90
N ILE A 327 -20.26 -2.41 2.60
CA ILE A 327 -19.33 -1.28 2.68
C ILE A 327 -18.44 -1.30 1.43
N PHE A 328 -18.41 -0.20 0.69
CA PHE A 328 -17.54 -0.01 -0.47
C PHE A 328 -16.57 1.13 -0.17
N THR A 329 -15.28 0.83 0.02
CA THR A 329 -14.33 1.81 0.55
C THR A 329 -12.97 1.74 -0.12
N ALA A 330 -12.33 2.90 -0.25
CA ALA A 330 -11.04 3.07 -0.91
C ALA A 330 -9.88 2.44 -0.14
N GLY A 331 -8.91 1.95 -0.91
CA GLY A 331 -7.58 1.59 -0.45
C GLY A 331 -6.53 1.91 -1.52
N VAL A 332 -5.27 1.95 -1.14
CA VAL A 332 -4.15 2.23 -2.04
C VAL A 332 -3.10 1.15 -1.94
N SER A 333 -2.95 0.37 -3.00
CA SER A 333 -1.93 -0.67 -3.05
C SER A 333 -1.69 -1.22 -4.46
N THR A 334 -0.52 -1.79 -4.69
CA THR A 334 -0.16 -2.49 -5.93
C THR A 334 -0.07 -4.01 -5.76
N PHE A 335 0.29 -4.48 -4.57
CA PHE A 335 0.50 -5.90 -4.28
C PHE A 335 1.42 -6.60 -5.31
N GLY A 336 2.55 -5.98 -5.66
CA GLY A 336 3.48 -6.53 -6.64
C GLY A 336 3.03 -6.47 -8.11
N ARG A 337 1.80 -6.02 -8.39
CA ARG A 337 1.25 -5.93 -9.76
C ARG A 337 1.96 -4.95 -10.67
N GLN A 338 2.83 -4.10 -10.15
CA GLN A 338 3.67 -3.23 -10.98
C GLN A 338 4.50 -4.04 -12.00
N ILE A 339 4.84 -5.30 -11.72
CA ILE A 339 5.53 -6.19 -12.68
C ILE A 339 4.57 -6.57 -13.81
N GLU A 340 3.35 -7.01 -13.50
CA GLU A 340 2.35 -7.37 -14.49
C GLU A 340 1.92 -6.17 -15.33
N TRP A 341 1.69 -5.03 -14.68
CA TRP A 341 1.14 -3.83 -15.33
C TRP A 341 2.14 -3.11 -16.21
N ARG A 342 3.45 -3.15 -15.89
CA ARG A 342 4.47 -2.42 -16.67
C ARG A 342 4.50 -2.85 -18.13
N GLY A 343 4.21 -4.13 -18.43
CA GLY A 343 4.20 -4.67 -19.80
C GLY A 343 3.04 -4.14 -20.66
N VAL A 344 1.98 -3.60 -20.05
CA VAL A 344 0.75 -3.17 -20.75
C VAL A 344 0.48 -1.67 -20.65
N ARG A 345 1.16 -0.94 -19.75
CA ARG A 345 0.94 0.49 -19.53
C ARG A 345 1.54 1.38 -20.63
N GLY A 346 2.68 1.01 -21.16
CA GLY A 346 3.46 1.89 -22.05
C GLY A 346 4.23 2.97 -21.27
N ALA A 347 4.73 3.99 -21.99
CA ALA A 347 5.38 5.15 -21.40
C ALA A 347 4.37 6.10 -20.73
N ALA A 348 4.84 6.95 -19.81
CA ALA A 348 3.98 7.88 -19.10
C ALA A 348 4.47 9.35 -19.18
N PRO A 349 3.56 10.34 -19.06
CA PRO A 349 3.86 11.77 -19.25
C PRO A 349 4.95 12.35 -18.34
N PHE A 350 5.25 11.74 -17.21
CA PHE A 350 6.32 12.16 -16.31
C PHE A 350 7.72 11.63 -16.70
N GLY A 351 7.85 11.09 -17.93
CA GLY A 351 9.14 10.76 -18.53
C GLY A 351 9.60 9.32 -18.34
N THR A 352 8.75 8.39 -17.88
CA THR A 352 9.07 6.96 -17.86
C THR A 352 8.85 6.34 -19.23
N ARG A 353 9.67 5.34 -19.54
CA ARG A 353 9.52 4.49 -20.73
C ARG A 353 8.63 3.29 -20.47
N ALA A 354 8.17 2.67 -21.53
CA ALA A 354 7.52 1.38 -21.46
C ALA A 354 8.43 0.35 -20.78
N GLY A 355 7.89 -0.42 -19.84
CA GLY A 355 8.64 -1.44 -19.12
C GLY A 355 9.48 -0.95 -17.92
N GLU A 356 9.60 0.36 -17.69
CA GLU A 356 10.23 0.88 -16.46
C GLU A 356 9.40 0.53 -15.22
N ILE A 357 10.10 0.36 -14.09
CA ILE A 357 9.47 0.10 -12.80
C ILE A 357 8.74 1.35 -12.31
N LEU A 358 7.53 1.13 -11.83
CA LEU A 358 6.63 2.16 -11.33
C LEU A 358 6.48 2.07 -9.81
N ALA A 359 5.75 3.04 -9.25
CA ALA A 359 5.54 3.15 -7.82
C ALA A 359 4.88 1.91 -7.22
N SER A 360 5.30 1.56 -6.02
CA SER A 360 4.67 0.56 -5.15
C SER A 360 3.74 1.26 -4.17
N ASN A 361 2.50 0.78 -4.07
CA ASN A 361 1.55 1.26 -3.08
C ASN A 361 1.33 2.78 -3.15
N ALA A 362 1.34 3.49 -2.01
CA ALA A 362 1.31 4.95 -1.94
C ALA A 362 2.71 5.58 -1.87
N SER A 363 3.77 4.79 -2.11
CA SER A 363 5.14 5.26 -2.07
C SER A 363 5.49 6.10 -3.31
N PRO A 364 6.49 6.99 -3.23
CA PRO A 364 7.00 7.68 -4.40
C PRO A 364 7.46 6.74 -5.53
N THR A 365 7.39 7.19 -6.76
CA THR A 365 7.96 6.46 -7.90
C THR A 365 9.48 6.34 -7.71
N PRO A 366 10.09 5.16 -7.89
CA PRO A 366 11.53 4.99 -7.72
C PRO A 366 12.36 6.03 -8.47
N GLY A 367 13.30 6.66 -7.76
CA GLY A 367 14.17 7.71 -8.29
C GLY A 367 13.54 9.10 -8.42
N THR A 368 12.36 9.33 -7.85
CA THR A 368 11.73 10.66 -7.84
C THR A 368 11.75 11.34 -6.47
N ASP A 369 11.99 10.63 -5.39
CA ASP A 369 12.00 11.07 -4.00
C ASP A 369 13.38 11.54 -3.53
N LEU A 370 13.86 12.63 -4.10
CA LEU A 370 15.23 13.14 -3.92
C LEU A 370 15.45 13.89 -2.60
N SER A 371 14.39 14.20 -1.84
CA SER A 371 14.43 15.00 -0.61
C SER A 371 14.46 14.17 0.67
N GLY A 372 14.53 12.85 0.53
CA GLY A 372 14.69 11.90 1.64
C GLY A 372 13.38 11.52 2.39
N ALA A 373 13.53 10.63 3.35
CA ALA A 373 12.39 9.96 4.02
C ALA A 373 11.42 10.91 4.73
N THR A 374 11.92 11.97 5.37
CA THR A 374 11.06 12.96 6.04
C THR A 374 10.16 13.69 5.04
N ALA A 375 10.70 14.06 3.87
CA ALA A 375 9.93 14.69 2.82
C ALA A 375 8.87 13.72 2.25
N ALA A 376 9.24 12.46 2.05
CA ALA A 376 8.30 11.43 1.58
C ALA A 376 7.13 11.22 2.57
N ILE A 377 7.39 11.17 3.87
CA ILE A 377 6.33 11.13 4.90
C ILE A 377 5.44 12.37 4.84
N ARG A 378 6.02 13.57 4.72
CA ARG A 378 5.24 14.82 4.66
C ARG A 378 4.38 14.87 3.40
N SER A 379 4.92 14.47 2.26
CA SER A 379 4.18 14.36 0.99
C SER A 379 2.99 13.40 1.11
N TYR A 380 3.22 12.21 1.66
CA TYR A 380 2.20 11.20 1.88
C TYR A 380 1.08 11.69 2.81
N CYS A 381 1.43 12.40 3.87
CA CYS A 381 0.49 12.90 4.87
C CYS A 381 -0.27 14.17 4.42
N LYS A 382 -0.05 14.71 3.21
CA LYS A 382 -0.88 15.79 2.66
C LYS A 382 -2.30 15.34 2.32
N ALA A 383 -2.51 14.07 2.00
CA ALA A 383 -3.84 13.48 1.84
C ALA A 383 -4.53 13.25 3.19
N ASP A 384 -5.85 13.35 3.25
CA ASP A 384 -6.61 12.84 4.40
C ASP A 384 -6.68 11.31 4.33
N LEU A 385 -5.68 10.65 4.92
CA LEU A 385 -5.56 9.20 4.86
C LEU A 385 -6.66 8.47 5.64
N SER A 386 -7.41 9.15 6.51
CA SER A 386 -8.60 8.57 7.14
C SER A 386 -9.75 8.30 6.15
N LEU A 387 -9.65 8.80 4.92
CA LEU A 387 -10.58 8.48 3.83
C LEU A 387 -10.28 7.12 3.19
N GLN A 388 -9.06 6.59 3.36
CA GLN A 388 -8.65 5.30 2.82
C GLN A 388 -9.05 4.18 3.78
N GLY A 389 -10.33 3.79 3.76
CA GLY A 389 -10.95 2.96 4.82
C GLY A 389 -10.34 1.58 5.02
N THR A 390 -9.58 1.06 4.04
CA THR A 390 -8.90 -0.24 4.15
C THR A 390 -7.38 -0.13 4.07
N GLY A 391 -6.84 1.07 3.99
CA GLY A 391 -5.41 1.31 4.11
C GLY A 391 -4.76 1.98 2.90
N ALA A 392 -3.66 2.64 3.18
CA ALA A 392 -2.75 3.21 2.19
C ALA A 392 -1.32 2.98 2.67
N ALA A 393 -0.59 2.09 2.02
CA ALA A 393 0.74 1.72 2.48
C ALA A 393 1.82 2.68 1.96
N LEU A 394 2.64 3.20 2.88
CA LEU A 394 3.89 3.87 2.57
C LEU A 394 5.05 2.93 2.87
N ASP A 395 5.79 2.53 1.84
CA ASP A 395 7.05 1.80 1.97
C ASP A 395 8.20 2.80 1.85
N LEU A 396 8.98 2.95 2.91
CA LEU A 396 10.20 3.73 2.92
C LEU A 396 11.42 2.83 2.88
N ARG A 397 12.46 3.28 2.20
CA ARG A 397 13.77 2.64 2.23
C ARG A 397 14.78 3.59 2.83
N LEU A 398 15.61 3.07 3.72
CA LEU A 398 16.67 3.83 4.35
C LEU A 398 18.01 3.15 4.10
N TYR A 399 19.03 3.96 3.83
CA TYR A 399 20.38 3.45 3.68
C TYR A 399 20.96 3.05 5.04
N PRO A 400 21.54 1.84 5.19
CA PRO A 400 22.04 1.36 6.48
C PRO A 400 23.04 2.32 7.13
N GLY A 401 23.96 2.91 6.37
CA GLY A 401 24.98 3.83 6.87
C GLY A 401 24.43 5.13 7.47
N ALA A 402 23.21 5.54 7.10
CA ALA A 402 22.55 6.70 7.70
C ALA A 402 22.01 6.43 9.12
N LEU A 403 21.98 5.15 9.52
CA LEU A 403 21.37 4.69 10.78
C LEU A 403 22.39 4.09 11.75
N ASP A 404 23.68 4.37 11.54
CA ASP A 404 24.74 3.87 12.41
C ASP A 404 24.69 4.49 13.82
N GLY A 405 25.10 3.70 14.81
CA GLY A 405 25.24 4.13 16.19
C GLY A 405 23.90 4.44 16.90
N ALA A 406 23.99 5.15 18.02
CA ALA A 406 22.81 5.52 18.83
C ALA A 406 21.89 6.53 18.12
N ASN A 407 22.43 7.37 17.27
CA ASN A 407 21.66 8.36 16.51
C ASN A 407 20.67 7.70 15.55
N GLY A 408 20.98 6.51 15.02
CA GLY A 408 20.08 5.76 14.14
C GLY A 408 18.77 5.37 14.81
N ILE A 409 18.82 4.93 16.07
CA ILE A 409 17.60 4.63 16.85
C ILE A 409 16.76 5.90 17.03
N THR A 410 17.39 7.01 17.43
CA THR A 410 16.71 8.30 17.62
C THR A 410 16.09 8.79 16.31
N ALA A 411 16.78 8.62 15.17
CA ALA A 411 16.28 9.00 13.86
C ALA A 411 15.01 8.20 13.49
N ILE A 412 15.02 6.88 13.68
CA ILE A 412 13.84 6.04 13.40
C ILE A 412 12.68 6.43 14.32
N VAL A 413 12.91 6.61 15.64
CA VAL A 413 11.85 7.06 16.57
C VAL A 413 11.26 8.39 16.12
N SER A 414 12.12 9.34 15.70
CA SER A 414 11.66 10.65 15.22
C SER A 414 10.83 10.56 13.94
N LEU A 415 11.18 9.63 13.02
CA LEU A 415 10.37 9.37 11.83
C LEU A 415 9.01 8.77 12.19
N LEU A 416 8.96 7.83 13.13
CA LEU A 416 7.71 7.23 13.62
C LEU A 416 6.81 8.27 14.30
N ASP A 417 7.38 9.13 15.15
CA ASP A 417 6.64 10.21 15.81
C ASP A 417 6.12 11.24 14.79
N GLY A 418 6.96 11.63 13.83
CA GLY A 418 6.57 12.53 12.74
C GLY A 418 5.47 11.94 11.87
N PHE A 419 5.59 10.67 11.50
CA PHE A 419 4.56 9.94 10.75
C PHE A 419 3.21 9.92 11.49
N CYS A 420 3.21 9.59 12.78
CA CYS A 420 1.99 9.60 13.59
C CYS A 420 1.41 11.01 13.75
N ALA A 421 2.25 12.01 14.03
CA ALA A 421 1.82 13.40 14.24
C ALA A 421 1.22 14.03 12.96
N LEU A 422 1.73 13.68 11.79
CA LEU A 422 1.26 14.17 10.49
C LEU A 422 0.03 13.43 9.97
N GLY A 423 -0.41 12.35 10.61
CA GLY A 423 -1.61 11.62 10.22
C GLY A 423 -1.37 10.52 9.18
N GLY A 424 -0.17 9.93 9.15
CA GLY A 424 0.11 8.76 8.32
C GLY A 424 -0.78 7.57 8.72
N PHE A 425 -1.03 6.65 7.79
CA PHE A 425 -1.90 5.47 8.01
C PHE A 425 -1.10 4.22 8.34
N PHE A 426 -0.26 3.78 7.40
CA PHE A 426 0.60 2.60 7.50
C PHE A 426 2.00 2.93 6.99
N LEU A 427 3.01 2.51 7.72
CA LEU A 427 4.42 2.72 7.38
C LEU A 427 5.20 1.41 7.52
N GLN A 428 5.88 1.04 6.46
CA GLN A 428 6.90 0.01 6.42
C GLN A 428 8.26 0.67 6.15
N ILE A 429 9.24 0.38 6.99
CA ILE A 429 10.63 0.83 6.76
C ILE A 429 11.47 -0.38 6.43
N ASP A 430 12.10 -0.38 5.25
CA ASP A 430 13.09 -1.36 4.84
C ASP A 430 14.49 -0.73 4.85
N ILE A 431 15.46 -1.45 5.39
CA ILE A 431 16.84 -1.01 5.49
C ILE A 431 17.69 -2.06 4.80
N THR A 432 18.06 -1.78 3.56
CA THR A 432 18.75 -2.72 2.70
C THR A 432 19.74 -1.96 1.81
N ASP A 433 20.90 -2.57 1.54
CA ASP A 433 21.92 -2.04 0.65
C ASP A 433 21.81 -2.70 -0.73
N ALA A 434 21.71 -1.90 -1.78
CA ALA A 434 21.64 -2.37 -3.15
C ALA A 434 22.89 -3.17 -3.56
N ALA A 435 24.07 -2.84 -3.01
CA ALA A 435 25.29 -3.58 -3.27
C ALA A 435 25.21 -5.01 -2.72
N VAL A 436 24.64 -5.17 -1.53
CA VAL A 436 24.39 -6.49 -0.91
C VAL A 436 23.40 -7.30 -1.74
N LEU A 437 22.34 -6.67 -2.26
CA LEU A 437 21.37 -7.34 -3.13
C LEU A 437 21.99 -7.82 -4.43
N ARG A 438 22.85 -7.01 -5.06
CA ARG A 438 23.59 -7.41 -6.27
C ARG A 438 24.52 -8.57 -6.00
N GLU A 439 25.26 -8.52 -4.91
CA GLU A 439 26.13 -9.63 -4.50
C GLU A 439 25.33 -10.91 -4.23
N ALA A 440 24.17 -10.80 -3.55
CA ALA A 440 23.28 -11.91 -3.32
C ALA A 440 22.69 -12.52 -4.61
N GLN A 441 22.47 -11.70 -5.63
CA GLN A 441 22.02 -12.16 -6.95
C GLN A 441 23.11 -12.96 -7.68
N GLU A 442 24.37 -12.59 -7.51
CA GLU A 442 25.54 -13.25 -8.12
C GLU A 442 26.01 -14.49 -7.32
N ASN A 443 25.90 -14.41 -5.99
CA ASN A 443 26.37 -15.46 -5.07
C ASN A 443 25.28 -15.91 -4.08
N PRO A 444 24.18 -16.53 -4.55
CA PRO A 444 23.00 -16.82 -3.73
C PRO A 444 23.26 -17.75 -2.55
N GLU A 445 24.25 -18.66 -2.65
CA GLU A 445 24.58 -19.59 -1.58
C GLU A 445 25.07 -18.90 -0.29
N ALA A 446 25.74 -17.74 -0.42
CA ALA A 446 26.23 -16.96 0.72
C ALA A 446 25.11 -16.15 1.41
N TYR A 447 23.96 -15.95 0.73
CA TYR A 447 22.90 -15.06 1.18
C TYR A 447 21.55 -15.76 1.36
N LYS A 448 21.54 -17.05 1.67
CA LYS A 448 20.30 -17.86 1.82
C LYS A 448 19.32 -17.33 2.87
N SER A 449 19.80 -16.59 3.86
CA SER A 449 18.98 -16.01 4.93
C SER A 449 18.62 -14.54 4.70
N LEU A 450 19.09 -13.93 3.60
CA LEU A 450 18.78 -12.53 3.31
C LEU A 450 17.28 -12.37 3.02
N SER A 451 16.55 -11.78 3.94
CA SER A 451 15.13 -11.46 3.80
C SER A 451 14.97 -10.05 3.24
N VAL A 452 13.99 -9.86 2.37
CA VAL A 452 13.62 -8.57 1.79
C VAL A 452 12.12 -8.39 1.81
N ARG A 453 11.68 -7.14 1.93
CA ARG A 453 10.27 -6.78 1.77
C ARG A 453 9.93 -6.70 0.28
N VAL A 454 9.01 -7.54 -0.16
CA VAL A 454 8.61 -7.59 -1.57
C VAL A 454 7.53 -6.54 -1.86
N SER A 455 6.32 -6.77 -1.42
CA SER A 455 5.19 -5.84 -1.54
C SER A 455 4.06 -6.29 -0.61
N GLY A 456 4.21 -6.02 0.68
CA GLY A 456 3.27 -6.47 1.71
C GLY A 456 3.64 -7.80 2.38
N TRP A 457 4.59 -8.55 1.83
CA TRP A 457 5.19 -9.75 2.45
C TRP A 457 6.71 -9.71 2.34
N ASN A 458 7.36 -10.55 3.11
CA ASN A 458 8.80 -10.77 3.03
C ASN A 458 9.09 -12.11 2.34
N ALA A 459 10.20 -12.17 1.65
CA ALA A 459 10.72 -13.40 1.08
C ALA A 459 12.24 -13.43 1.21
N ARG A 460 12.83 -14.62 1.16
CA ARG A 460 14.28 -14.72 1.01
C ARG A 460 14.66 -14.27 -0.39
N PHE A 461 15.52 -13.28 -0.49
CA PHE A 461 15.88 -12.64 -1.76
C PHE A 461 16.30 -13.64 -2.83
N VAL A 462 17.06 -14.66 -2.43
CA VAL A 462 17.58 -15.69 -3.34
C VAL A 462 16.51 -16.66 -3.87
N THR A 463 15.30 -16.66 -3.29
CA THR A 463 14.18 -17.50 -3.75
C THR A 463 13.29 -16.78 -4.77
N LEU A 464 13.47 -15.46 -4.88
CA LEU A 464 12.78 -14.65 -5.92
C LEU A 464 13.35 -15.00 -7.29
N ASP A 465 12.53 -14.95 -8.33
CA ASP A 465 13.06 -14.99 -9.67
C ASP A 465 13.79 -13.68 -10.04
N ARG A 466 14.52 -13.70 -11.16
CA ARG A 466 15.41 -12.61 -11.53
C ARG A 466 14.67 -11.28 -11.79
N GLU A 467 13.44 -11.32 -12.22
CA GLU A 467 12.63 -10.12 -12.48
C GLU A 467 12.23 -9.44 -11.18
N TRP A 468 11.83 -10.21 -10.18
CA TRP A 468 11.51 -9.71 -8.85
C TRP A 468 12.75 -9.22 -8.11
N GLN A 469 13.86 -9.96 -8.19
CA GLN A 469 15.15 -9.51 -7.63
C GLN A 469 15.56 -8.16 -8.24
N GLN A 470 15.47 -8.03 -9.57
CA GLN A 470 15.83 -6.81 -10.26
C GLN A 470 14.93 -5.63 -9.86
N MET A 471 13.62 -5.85 -9.71
CA MET A 471 12.70 -4.85 -9.19
C MET A 471 13.12 -4.34 -7.80
N ILE A 472 13.51 -5.24 -6.90
CA ILE A 472 13.93 -4.86 -5.54
C ILE A 472 15.24 -4.09 -5.56
N ILE A 473 16.21 -4.53 -6.37
CA ILE A 473 17.47 -3.81 -6.57
C ILE A 473 17.21 -2.40 -7.07
N GLU A 474 16.45 -2.25 -8.17
CA GLU A 474 16.17 -0.95 -8.77
C GLU A 474 15.46 0.01 -7.81
N ARG A 475 14.50 -0.50 -7.02
CA ARG A 475 13.85 0.29 -5.97
C ARG A 475 14.82 0.77 -4.88
N THR A 476 15.87 -0.02 -4.62
CA THR A 476 16.86 0.27 -3.58
C THR A 476 17.98 1.20 -4.08
N GLU A 477 18.35 1.12 -5.35
CA GLU A 477 19.40 1.95 -5.96
C GLU A 477 19.07 3.42 -6.10
N HIS A 478 17.77 3.71 -6.20
CA HIS A 478 17.30 5.09 -6.36
C HIS A 478 17.14 5.82 -5.02
N MET A 479 17.70 5.28 -3.93
CA MET A 479 17.75 6.02 -2.66
C MET A 479 18.76 7.18 -2.78
N PRO A 480 18.39 8.39 -2.30
CA PRO A 480 19.28 9.53 -2.26
C PRO A 480 20.44 9.36 -1.27
#